data_c30d271bdcad79168b41653b95d80f53
#
_entry.id   c30d271bdcad79168b41653b95d80f53
#
_cell.length_a   1.000
_cell.length_b   1.000
_cell.length_c   1.000
_cell.angle_alpha   90.00
_cell.angle_beta   90.00
_cell.angle_gamma   90.00
#
_symmetry.space_group_name_H-M   'P 1'
#
loop_
_entity.id
_entity.type
_entity.pdbx_description
1 polymer ?
#
loop_
_entity_poly.entity_id
_entity_poly.type
_entity_poly.pdbx_seq_one_letter_code
_entity_poly.pdbx_strand_id
1 'polypeptide(L)'
;MSKKLKIAIAGATGFVGLELIKKLYSHSESEIKYLFVKGSIDEDLSKILPSNIKNLPALQMMDVNLINECDVCFSALPHAELNKIAYQINSKDVIIDLS
;
A
#
# COMPACT_ATOMS: atom_id res chain seq x y z
N MET A 1 -1.80 -8.80 -24.02
CA MET A 1 -1.04 -8.35 -22.84
C MET A 1 -1.90 -8.35 -21.59
N SER A 2 -1.47 -9.07 -20.59
CA SER A 2 -2.20 -9.05 -19.34
C SER A 2 -1.92 -7.72 -18.62
N LYS A 3 -2.96 -7.14 -18.09
CA LYS A 3 -2.86 -5.89 -17.34
C LYS A 3 -2.54 -6.21 -15.88
N LYS A 4 -1.50 -5.62 -15.35
CA LYS A 4 -1.14 -5.84 -13.95
C LYS A 4 -2.18 -5.21 -13.02
N LEU A 5 -2.44 -5.86 -11.90
CA LEU A 5 -3.27 -5.30 -10.85
C LEU A 5 -2.53 -4.15 -10.18
N LYS A 6 -3.20 -3.03 -10.04
CA LYS A 6 -2.64 -1.87 -9.35
C LYS A 6 -2.92 -1.98 -7.87
N ILE A 7 -1.88 -1.94 -7.06
CA ILE A 7 -1.98 -2.17 -5.62
C ILE A 7 -1.56 -0.93 -4.85
N ALA A 8 -2.33 -0.60 -3.83
CA ALA A 8 -1.97 0.40 -2.83
C ALA A 8 -1.75 -0.32 -1.50
N ILE A 9 -0.75 0.11 -0.74
CA ILE A 9 -0.49 -0.42 0.59
C ILE A 9 -0.60 0.73 1.57
N ALA A 10 -1.54 0.65 2.50
CA ALA A 10 -1.73 1.62 3.56
C ALA A 10 -1.05 1.10 4.83
N GLY A 11 -0.26 1.94 5.49
CA GLY A 11 0.56 1.52 6.62
C GLY A 11 1.85 0.84 6.15
N ALA A 12 2.45 1.37 5.08
CA ALA A 12 3.55 0.70 4.38
C ALA A 12 4.81 0.51 5.24
N THR A 13 5.04 1.38 6.22
CA THR A 13 6.25 1.31 7.06
C THR A 13 6.07 0.47 8.33
N GLY A 14 4.85 -0.01 8.59
CA GLY A 14 4.63 -0.94 9.70
C GLY A 14 5.15 -2.33 9.36
N PHE A 15 5.20 -3.20 10.37
CA PHE A 15 5.72 -4.56 10.19
C PHE A 15 4.99 -5.31 9.09
N VAL A 16 3.67 -5.30 9.12
CA VAL A 16 2.86 -6.02 8.13
C VAL A 16 3.03 -5.40 6.75
N GLY A 17 3.06 -4.05 6.68
CA GLY A 17 3.25 -3.36 5.41
C GLY A 17 4.57 -3.70 4.75
N LEU A 18 5.64 -3.76 5.54
CA LEU A 18 6.96 -4.11 5.01
C LEU A 18 6.99 -5.56 4.50
N GLU A 19 6.34 -6.48 5.20
CA GLU A 19 6.26 -7.86 4.74
C GLU A 19 5.48 -7.98 3.45
N LEU A 20 4.40 -7.18 3.28
CA LEU A 20 3.64 -7.14 2.04
C LEU A 20 4.50 -6.65 0.88
N ILE A 21 5.29 -5.60 1.09
CA ILE A 21 6.16 -5.08 0.04
C ILE A 21 7.10 -6.16 -0.44
N LYS A 22 7.72 -6.90 0.49
CA LYS A 22 8.65 -7.97 0.15
C LYS A 22 7.98 -9.06 -0.68
N LYS A 23 6.74 -9.39 -0.38
CA LYS A 23 6.01 -10.45 -1.07
C LYS A 23 5.47 -9.99 -2.42
N LEU A 24 4.98 -8.76 -2.50
CA LEU A 24 4.34 -8.27 -3.72
C LEU A 24 5.34 -7.68 -4.71
N TYR A 25 6.49 -7.28 -4.25
CA TYR A 25 7.51 -6.67 -5.10
C TYR A 25 7.85 -7.51 -6.34
N SER A 26 7.96 -8.82 -6.16
CA SER A 26 8.34 -9.72 -7.24
C SER A 26 7.15 -10.41 -7.91
N HIS A 27 5.92 -10.06 -7.52
CA HIS A 27 4.72 -10.69 -8.08
C HIS A 27 4.47 -10.18 -9.49
N SER A 28 4.52 -11.06 -10.48
CA SER A 28 4.49 -10.68 -11.88
C SER A 28 3.14 -10.13 -12.36
N GLU A 29 2.05 -10.44 -11.65
CA GLU A 29 0.70 -10.05 -12.04
C GLU A 29 0.25 -8.76 -11.36
N SER A 30 1.11 -8.14 -10.55
CA SER A 30 0.73 -6.96 -9.79
C SER A 30 1.82 -5.89 -9.83
N GLU A 31 1.39 -4.66 -9.58
CA GLU A 31 2.25 -3.49 -9.53
C GLU A 31 1.92 -2.71 -8.27
N ILE A 32 2.92 -2.44 -7.42
CA ILE A 32 2.72 -1.58 -6.25
C ILE A 32 2.73 -0.14 -6.75
N LYS A 33 1.56 0.49 -6.76
CA LYS A 33 1.40 1.82 -7.30
C LYS A 33 1.56 2.91 -6.25
N TYR A 34 1.06 2.69 -5.05
CA TYR A 34 1.13 3.67 -3.98
C TYR A 34 1.49 3.01 -2.66
N LEU A 35 2.30 3.72 -1.88
CA LEU A 35 2.68 3.33 -0.53
C LEU A 35 2.30 4.47 0.42
N PHE A 36 1.29 4.25 1.23
CA PHE A 36 0.76 5.28 2.12
C PHE A 36 1.25 5.08 3.54
N VAL A 37 1.56 6.18 4.20
CA VAL A 37 1.90 6.21 5.62
C VAL A 37 0.93 7.12 6.35
N LYS A 38 0.80 6.89 7.65
CA LYS A 38 0.04 7.76 8.52
C LYS A 38 1.04 8.56 9.36
N GLY A 39 0.75 9.84 9.57
CA GLY A 39 1.63 10.70 10.34
C GLY A 39 2.69 11.35 9.47
N SER A 40 3.96 11.13 9.79
CA SER A 40 5.05 11.78 9.07
C SER A 40 5.71 10.84 8.07
N ILE A 41 6.30 11.42 7.02
CA ILE A 41 7.06 10.67 6.02
C ILE A 41 8.54 10.76 6.39
N ASP A 42 8.90 10.16 7.53
CA ASP A 42 10.26 10.23 8.04
C ASP A 42 11.07 8.98 7.72
N GLU A 43 10.39 7.90 7.32
CA GLU A 43 11.06 6.64 7.05
C GLU A 43 11.64 6.61 5.64
N ASP A 44 12.81 6.01 5.53
CA ASP A 44 13.44 5.77 4.24
C ASP A 44 13.43 4.27 3.98
N LEU A 45 12.59 3.84 3.05
CA LEU A 45 12.43 2.41 2.74
C LEU A 45 13.73 1.76 2.32
N SER A 46 14.63 2.51 1.68
CA SER A 46 15.90 1.93 1.24
C SER A 46 16.77 1.47 2.40
N LYS A 47 16.53 2.00 3.60
CA LYS A 47 17.27 1.63 4.80
C LYS A 47 16.68 0.45 5.55
N ILE A 48 15.41 0.15 5.32
CA ILE A 48 14.72 -0.92 6.05
C ILE A 48 14.38 -2.13 5.18
N LEU A 49 14.43 -2.00 3.88
CA LEU A 49 14.17 -3.10 2.96
C LEU A 49 15.48 -3.66 2.39
N PRO A 50 15.49 -4.93 1.97
CA PRO A 50 16.64 -5.50 1.29
C PRO A 50 17.03 -4.68 0.06
N SER A 51 18.34 -4.62 -0.23
CA SER A 51 18.86 -3.80 -1.32
C SER A 51 18.40 -4.23 -2.71
N ASN A 52 17.93 -5.46 -2.86
CA ASN A 52 17.41 -5.95 -4.13
C ASN A 52 16.00 -5.44 -4.46
N ILE A 53 15.32 -4.84 -3.49
CA ILE A 53 14.00 -4.25 -3.71
C ILE A 53 14.19 -2.80 -4.11
N LYS A 54 13.90 -2.50 -5.37
CA LYS A 54 14.14 -1.18 -5.97
C LYS A 54 12.93 -0.73 -6.77
N ASN A 55 12.95 0.52 -7.16
CA ASN A 55 11.93 1.11 -8.05
C ASN A 55 10.52 1.12 -7.45
N LEU A 56 10.46 1.23 -6.11
CA LEU A 56 9.18 1.39 -5.44
C LEU A 56 8.73 2.84 -5.52
N PRO A 57 7.40 3.09 -5.48
CA PRO A 57 6.91 4.47 -5.39
C PRO A 57 7.35 5.09 -4.07
N ALA A 58 7.42 6.41 -4.04
CA ALA A 58 7.77 7.14 -2.82
C ALA A 58 6.65 6.99 -1.79
N LEU A 59 7.03 7.02 -0.52
CA LEU A 59 6.06 7.08 0.56
C LEU A 59 5.29 8.39 0.48
N GLN A 60 3.99 8.34 0.74
CA GLN A 60 3.16 9.53 0.75
C GLN A 60 2.05 9.39 1.78
N MET A 61 1.46 10.53 2.12
CA MET A 61 0.35 10.55 3.06
C MET A 61 -0.88 9.91 2.42
N MET A 62 -1.73 9.36 3.27
CA MET A 62 -2.95 8.69 2.83
C MET A 62 -3.79 9.62 1.93
N ASP A 63 -4.21 9.11 0.79
CA ASP A 63 -5.07 9.83 -0.14
C ASP A 63 -6.08 8.85 -0.73
N VAL A 64 -7.33 9.02 -0.34
CA VAL A 64 -8.42 8.12 -0.77
C VAL A 64 -8.64 8.19 -2.28
N ASN A 65 -8.43 9.35 -2.88
CA ASN A 65 -8.59 9.47 -4.32
C ASN A 65 -7.60 8.59 -5.07
N LEU A 66 -6.38 8.46 -4.56
CA LEU A 66 -5.38 7.58 -5.16
C LEU A 66 -5.69 6.12 -4.91
N ILE A 67 -6.25 5.79 -3.74
CA ILE A 67 -6.71 4.43 -3.46
C ILE A 67 -7.75 4.01 -4.48
N ASN A 68 -8.65 4.92 -4.82
CA ASN A 68 -9.72 4.63 -5.79
C ASN A 68 -9.20 4.43 -7.22
N GLU A 69 -7.95 4.77 -7.49
CA GLU A 69 -7.31 4.46 -8.78
C GLU A 69 -6.77 3.04 -8.84
N CYS A 70 -6.70 2.36 -7.70
CA CYS A 70 -6.11 1.03 -7.63
C CYS A 70 -7.17 -0.06 -7.67
N ASP A 71 -6.74 -1.26 -8.03
CA ASP A 71 -7.63 -2.43 -8.07
C ASP A 71 -7.75 -3.06 -6.68
N VAL A 72 -6.67 -3.03 -5.89
CA VAL A 72 -6.63 -3.63 -4.56
C VAL A 72 -5.91 -2.68 -3.61
N CYS A 73 -6.44 -2.54 -2.41
CA CYS A 73 -5.78 -1.82 -1.33
C CYS A 73 -5.58 -2.76 -0.15
N PHE A 74 -4.32 -3.00 0.21
CA PHE A 74 -4.01 -3.73 1.43
C PHE A 74 -3.87 -2.71 2.56
N SER A 75 -4.61 -2.93 3.65
CA SER A 75 -4.53 -2.05 4.81
C SER A 75 -3.85 -2.75 5.96
N ALA A 76 -2.70 -2.22 6.36
CA ALA A 76 -2.00 -2.60 7.58
C ALA A 76 -2.18 -1.53 8.67
N LEU A 77 -3.14 -0.62 8.47
CA LEU A 77 -3.48 0.39 9.46
C LEU A 77 -4.25 -0.24 10.63
N PRO A 78 -4.18 0.36 11.82
CA PRO A 78 -5.08 -0.06 12.90
C PRO A 78 -6.54 0.01 12.43
N HIS A 79 -7.34 -0.94 12.87
CA HIS A 79 -8.73 -1.07 12.42
C HIS A 79 -9.52 0.22 12.52
N ALA A 80 -9.36 0.95 13.63
CA ALA A 80 -10.07 2.23 13.81
C ALA A 80 -9.69 3.26 12.75
N GLU A 81 -8.45 3.25 12.28
CA GLU A 81 -8.01 4.19 11.24
C GLU A 81 -8.62 3.86 9.89
N LEU A 82 -8.72 2.57 9.57
CA LEU A 82 -9.35 2.15 8.33
C LEU A 82 -10.83 2.54 8.31
N ASN A 83 -11.52 2.36 9.44
CA ASN A 83 -12.94 2.69 9.54
C ASN A 83 -13.22 4.17 9.26
N LYS A 84 -12.28 5.04 9.58
CA LYS A 84 -12.47 6.49 9.35
C LYS A 84 -12.53 6.85 7.88
N ILE A 85 -11.92 6.04 7.02
CA ILE A 85 -11.84 6.35 5.60
C ILE A 85 -12.60 5.37 4.72
N ALA A 86 -13.05 4.25 5.28
CA ALA A 86 -13.65 3.17 4.49
C ALA A 86 -14.84 3.63 3.65
N TYR A 87 -15.67 4.53 4.19
CA TYR A 87 -16.85 5.01 3.47
C TYR A 87 -16.50 5.86 2.25
N GLN A 88 -15.29 6.38 2.17
CA GLN A 88 -14.83 7.20 1.04
C GLN A 88 -14.24 6.36 -0.09
N ILE A 89 -13.96 5.09 0.19
CA ILE A 89 -13.35 4.20 -0.80
C ILE A 89 -14.44 3.66 -1.71
N ASN A 90 -14.15 3.66 -3.01
CA ASN A 90 -15.09 3.21 -4.01
C ASN A 90 -15.49 1.75 -3.76
N SER A 91 -16.79 1.46 -3.77
CA SER A 91 -17.30 0.13 -3.43
C SER A 91 -16.83 -0.98 -4.39
N LYS A 92 -16.37 -0.63 -5.58
CA LYS A 92 -15.85 -1.62 -6.52
C LYS A 92 -14.39 -2.00 -6.26
N ASP A 93 -13.70 -1.25 -5.40
CA ASP A 93 -12.31 -1.54 -5.06
C ASP A 93 -12.28 -2.62 -3.98
N VAL A 94 -11.28 -3.49 -4.06
CA VAL A 94 -11.10 -4.54 -3.06
C VAL A 94 -10.19 -4.03 -1.96
N ILE A 95 -10.66 -4.13 -0.71
CA ILE A 95 -9.87 -3.75 0.45
C ILE A 95 -9.60 -5.00 1.27
N ILE A 96 -8.32 -5.24 1.55
CA ILE A 96 -7.91 -6.37 2.39
C ILE A 96 -7.35 -5.79 3.68
N ASP A 97 -8.08 -6.02 4.77
CA ASP A 97 -7.70 -5.52 6.10
C ASP A 97 -6.86 -6.57 6.82
N LEU A 98 -5.64 -6.19 7.17
CA LEU A 98 -4.67 -7.07 7.82
C LEU A 98 -4.41 -6.68 9.27
N SER A 99 -5.21 -5.76 9.80
CA SER A 99 -5.02 -5.31 11.19
C SER A 99 -5.42 -6.37 12.21
#